data_eff97ca53cd1b364e5ddc4fa64f98b7c
#
_entry.id   eff97ca53cd1b364e5ddc4fa64f98b7c
#
_cell.length_a   1.000
_cell.length_b   1.000
_cell.length_c   1.000
_cell.angle_alpha   90.00
_cell.angle_beta   90.00
_cell.angle_gamma   90.00
#
_symmetry.space_group_name_H-M   'P 1'
#
loop_
_entity.id
_entity.type
_entity.pdbx_description
1 polymer ?
#
loop_
_entity_poly.entity_id
_entity_poly.type
_entity_poly.pdbx_seq_one_letter_code
_entity_poly.pdbx_strand_id
1 'polypeptide(L)'
;VLAESAEPVLVVRVDHSEWPVAFSNRAFAAIGTEQADGKPFADVIEQMVGRELALEISEAVRSKQETSFPVERGGREFLLMLKPLSLPGEDGATFYAAFWRNGSGSLSTAGAEVQHALLKAKRRIRDLSRDDPVTGLLNERAFREVLDHDWAVAAREKSALAVVVFSLDDFDAYVDVFGRHAADSCLRRVGQAIRRCLRRASDVVGRLEREQLAVLSHAPDDHAVQDFAARISTAVRELGLHHPRSKAGRFVTVSFRVGLVQVAEETRSAGKFLDELLAEFSD
;
A
#
# COMPACT_ATOMS: atom_id res chain seq x y z
N VAL A 1 10.28 32.96 -15.53
CA VAL A 1 10.30 33.14 -14.05
C VAL A 1 10.83 31.89 -13.36
N LEU A 2 10.23 30.67 -13.54
CA LEU A 2 10.71 29.44 -12.89
C LEU A 2 12.06 28.97 -13.44
N ALA A 3 12.32 29.14 -14.74
CA ALA A 3 13.58 28.74 -15.38
C ALA A 3 14.80 29.54 -14.90
N GLU A 4 14.59 30.78 -14.48
CA GLU A 4 15.64 31.72 -14.02
C GLU A 4 15.73 31.77 -12.48
N SER A 5 14.90 30.99 -11.77
CA SER A 5 14.94 30.92 -10.31
C SER A 5 16.28 30.38 -9.83
N ALA A 6 16.84 31.06 -8.82
CA ALA A 6 18.01 30.55 -8.10
C ALA A 6 17.67 29.36 -7.16
N GLU A 7 16.40 29.20 -6.81
CA GLU A 7 15.94 28.03 -6.05
C GLU A 7 15.77 26.83 -7.01
N PRO A 8 16.23 25.64 -6.64
CA PRO A 8 15.96 24.42 -7.39
C PRO A 8 14.45 24.16 -7.49
N VAL A 9 13.97 23.97 -8.70
CA VAL A 9 12.55 23.75 -8.99
C VAL A 9 12.39 22.57 -9.93
N LEU A 10 11.41 21.71 -9.61
CA LEU A 10 10.94 20.63 -10.45
C LEU A 10 9.42 20.71 -10.54
N VAL A 11 8.87 20.56 -11.75
CA VAL A 11 7.43 20.52 -11.98
C VAL A 11 7.06 19.16 -12.53
N VAL A 12 6.05 18.57 -11.95
CA VAL A 12 5.56 17.23 -12.25
C VAL A 12 4.15 17.31 -12.79
N ARG A 13 3.84 16.49 -13.78
CA ARG A 13 2.50 16.33 -14.34
C ARG A 13 1.80 15.14 -13.68
N VAL A 14 0.67 15.39 -12.97
CA VAL A 14 0.01 14.38 -12.12
C VAL A 14 -1.27 13.77 -12.71
N ASP A 15 -1.62 14.14 -13.95
CA ASP A 15 -2.72 13.55 -14.71
C ASP A 15 -2.32 12.29 -15.51
N HIS A 16 -1.06 11.88 -15.43
CA HIS A 16 -0.48 10.68 -16.04
C HIS A 16 -0.11 9.62 -15.01
N SER A 17 -0.16 8.34 -15.38
CA SER A 17 0.09 7.20 -14.49
C SER A 17 1.47 7.21 -13.83
N GLU A 18 2.52 7.64 -14.55
CA GLU A 18 3.91 7.65 -14.08
C GLU A 18 4.37 9.00 -13.55
N TRP A 19 3.50 10.01 -13.59
CA TRP A 19 3.83 11.39 -13.19
C TRP A 19 5.15 11.89 -13.78
N PRO A 20 5.23 12.09 -15.09
CA PRO A 20 6.47 12.53 -15.71
C PRO A 20 6.85 13.93 -15.22
N VAL A 21 8.15 14.14 -15.02
CA VAL A 21 8.71 15.47 -14.78
C VAL A 21 8.50 16.32 -16.04
N ALA A 22 7.68 17.35 -15.91
CA ALA A 22 7.37 18.26 -17.02
C ALA A 22 8.42 19.34 -17.21
N PHE A 23 9.13 19.70 -16.14
CA PHE A 23 10.14 20.76 -16.18
C PHE A 23 11.07 20.66 -14.97
N SER A 24 12.37 20.91 -15.18
CA SER A 24 13.35 21.16 -14.14
C SER A 24 14.22 22.37 -14.52
N ASN A 25 14.60 23.19 -13.53
CA ASN A 25 15.45 24.33 -13.81
C ASN A 25 16.94 24.01 -13.62
N ARG A 26 17.80 24.93 -14.04
CA ARG A 26 19.27 24.78 -13.94
C ARG A 26 19.74 24.58 -12.48
N ALA A 27 19.08 25.25 -11.53
CA ALA A 27 19.43 25.13 -10.12
C ALA A 27 19.10 23.71 -9.59
N PHE A 28 18.03 23.07 -10.09
CA PHE A 28 17.72 21.67 -9.79
C PHE A 28 18.77 20.72 -10.35
N ALA A 29 19.23 20.93 -11.59
CA ALA A 29 20.30 20.14 -12.20
C ALA A 29 21.59 20.14 -11.38
N ALA A 30 21.86 21.22 -10.63
CA ALA A 30 23.04 21.33 -9.78
C ALA A 30 22.97 20.52 -8.47
N ILE A 31 21.77 20.16 -7.99
CA ILE A 31 21.57 19.36 -6.77
C ILE A 31 20.99 17.97 -7.05
N GLY A 32 20.40 17.77 -8.23
CA GLY A 32 19.70 16.57 -8.66
C GLY A 32 20.45 15.79 -9.73
N THR A 33 19.67 15.26 -10.68
CA THR A 33 20.16 14.62 -11.90
C THR A 33 20.16 15.59 -13.06
N GLU A 34 21.22 15.57 -13.89
CA GLU A 34 21.39 16.49 -15.03
C GLU A 34 20.25 16.47 -16.07
N GLN A 35 19.45 15.40 -16.10
CA GLN A 35 18.27 15.25 -16.97
C GLN A 35 17.13 14.63 -16.20
N ALA A 36 16.31 15.45 -15.54
CA ALA A 36 15.12 15.00 -14.85
C ALA A 36 13.89 15.01 -15.76
N ASP A 37 13.84 15.90 -16.75
CA ASP A 37 12.68 16.09 -17.63
C ASP A 37 12.30 14.80 -18.38
N GLY A 38 11.02 14.48 -18.35
CA GLY A 38 10.46 13.28 -18.96
C GLY A 38 10.59 12.00 -18.12
N LYS A 39 11.41 11.98 -17.05
CA LYS A 39 11.52 10.81 -16.17
C LYS A 39 10.34 10.72 -15.21
N PRO A 40 10.00 9.49 -14.73
CA PRO A 40 9.01 9.31 -13.68
C PRO A 40 9.42 10.07 -12.41
N PHE A 41 8.47 10.78 -11.81
CA PHE A 41 8.73 11.56 -10.59
C PHE A 41 9.24 10.69 -9.44
N ALA A 42 8.68 9.49 -9.29
CA ALA A 42 9.08 8.57 -8.25
C ALA A 42 10.58 8.25 -8.32
N ASP A 43 11.11 7.97 -9.52
CA ASP A 43 12.52 7.63 -9.73
C ASP A 43 13.43 8.81 -9.41
N VAL A 44 13.04 10.03 -9.86
CA VAL A 44 13.82 11.25 -9.62
C VAL A 44 13.86 11.57 -8.13
N ILE A 45 12.72 11.48 -7.44
CA ILE A 45 12.66 11.77 -6.00
C ILE A 45 13.36 10.68 -5.19
N GLU A 46 13.22 9.40 -5.55
CA GLU A 46 13.93 8.31 -4.84
C GLU A 46 15.45 8.51 -4.90
N GLN A 47 15.99 8.94 -6.04
CA GLN A 47 17.41 9.28 -6.16
C GLN A 47 17.82 10.50 -5.32
N MET A 48 16.90 11.41 -5.08
CA MET A 48 17.15 12.65 -4.33
C MET A 48 17.12 12.47 -2.82
N VAL A 49 16.13 11.74 -2.32
CA VAL A 49 15.78 11.70 -0.88
C VAL A 49 15.74 10.29 -0.30
N GLY A 50 16.01 9.26 -1.10
CA GLY A 50 15.89 7.86 -0.73
C GLY A 50 14.44 7.35 -0.78
N ARG A 51 14.31 6.02 -0.80
CA ARG A 51 13.06 5.31 -1.07
C ARG A 51 11.94 5.64 -0.08
N GLU A 52 12.25 5.67 1.21
CA GLU A 52 11.24 5.89 2.24
C GLU A 52 10.59 7.27 2.12
N LEU A 53 11.40 8.33 2.04
CA LEU A 53 10.89 9.69 1.93
C LEU A 53 10.22 9.94 0.57
N ALA A 54 10.69 9.28 -0.51
CA ALA A 54 10.08 9.35 -1.82
C ALA A 54 8.64 8.82 -1.84
N LEU A 55 8.35 7.77 -1.09
CA LEU A 55 6.99 7.23 -0.95
C LEU A 55 6.06 8.24 -0.25
N GLU A 56 6.54 8.91 0.81
CA GLU A 56 5.74 9.92 1.51
C GLU A 56 5.48 11.15 0.66
N ILE A 57 6.50 11.61 -0.07
CA ILE A 57 6.37 12.70 -1.02
C ILE A 57 5.35 12.36 -2.09
N SER A 58 5.39 11.13 -2.62
CA SER A 58 4.43 10.64 -3.60
C SER A 58 2.99 10.57 -3.03
N GLU A 59 2.83 10.19 -1.78
CA GLU A 59 1.53 10.16 -1.09
C GLU A 59 0.98 11.59 -0.89
N ALA A 60 1.83 12.53 -0.51
CA ALA A 60 1.46 13.94 -0.36
C ALA A 60 0.99 14.55 -1.69
N VAL A 61 1.67 14.24 -2.80
CA VAL A 61 1.25 14.66 -4.14
C VAL A 61 -0.10 14.05 -4.52
N ARG A 62 -0.34 12.76 -4.19
CA ARG A 62 -1.63 12.10 -4.43
C ARG A 62 -2.78 12.73 -3.67
N SER A 63 -2.54 13.11 -2.42
CA SER A 63 -3.56 13.74 -1.56
C SER A 63 -3.83 15.19 -1.93
N LYS A 64 -3.16 15.73 -2.94
CA LYS A 64 -3.27 17.13 -3.41
C LYS A 64 -3.08 18.16 -2.30
N GLN A 65 -2.21 17.86 -1.34
CA GLN A 65 -1.93 18.75 -0.21
C GLN A 65 -0.63 19.53 -0.43
N GLU A 66 -0.66 20.82 -0.08
CA GLU A 66 0.57 21.59 0.08
C GLU A 66 1.29 21.08 1.34
N THR A 67 2.57 20.70 1.20
CA THR A 67 3.34 20.14 2.30
C THR A 67 4.84 20.43 2.11
N SER A 68 5.61 20.20 3.18
CA SER A 68 7.05 20.39 3.13
C SER A 68 7.78 19.28 3.88
N PHE A 69 8.98 18.94 3.40
CA PHE A 69 9.83 17.89 3.95
C PHE A 69 11.25 18.43 4.15
N PRO A 70 11.88 18.22 5.33
CA PRO A 70 13.28 18.45 5.49
C PRO A 70 14.08 17.38 4.75
N VAL A 71 15.04 17.79 3.94
CA VAL A 71 15.87 16.92 3.10
C VAL A 71 17.32 17.31 3.26
N GLU A 72 18.19 16.34 3.49
CA GLU A 72 19.63 16.53 3.45
C GLU A 72 20.22 15.99 2.15
N ARG A 73 21.02 16.79 1.45
CA ARG A 73 21.73 16.34 0.24
C ARG A 73 23.08 17.01 0.10
N GLY A 74 24.12 16.18 -0.06
CA GLY A 74 25.49 16.66 -0.22
C GLY A 74 25.99 17.48 0.98
N GLY A 75 25.57 17.15 2.21
CA GLY A 75 25.90 17.88 3.42
C GLY A 75 25.22 19.25 3.55
N ARG A 76 24.17 19.49 2.76
CA ARG A 76 23.33 20.69 2.85
C ARG A 76 21.90 20.33 3.20
N GLU A 77 21.31 21.11 4.09
CA GLU A 77 19.90 20.99 4.46
C GLU A 77 19.03 21.83 3.52
N PHE A 78 17.95 21.21 3.04
CA PHE A 78 16.93 21.85 2.22
C PHE A 78 15.56 21.60 2.83
N LEU A 79 14.66 22.56 2.67
CA LEU A 79 13.23 22.35 2.85
C LEU A 79 12.61 22.11 1.47
N LEU A 80 12.20 20.87 1.20
CA LEU A 80 11.44 20.52 0.00
C LEU A 80 9.98 20.91 0.23
N MET A 81 9.50 21.88 -0.53
CA MET A 81 8.11 22.35 -0.52
C MET A 81 7.38 21.83 -1.75
N LEU A 82 6.21 21.23 -1.54
CA LEU A 82 5.33 20.75 -2.61
C LEU A 82 4.10 21.62 -2.69
N LYS A 83 3.80 22.15 -3.87
CA LYS A 83 2.64 23.00 -4.11
C LYS A 83 1.87 22.55 -5.34
N PRO A 84 0.54 22.39 -5.26
CA PRO A 84 -0.29 22.18 -6.42
C PRO A 84 -0.27 23.42 -7.31
N LEU A 85 -0.17 23.22 -8.62
CA LEU A 85 -0.27 24.27 -9.62
C LEU A 85 -1.53 24.05 -10.46
N SER A 86 -2.42 25.05 -10.47
CA SER A 86 -3.58 25.10 -11.37
C SER A 86 -3.28 26.02 -12.53
N LEU A 87 -3.53 25.55 -13.76
CA LEU A 87 -3.46 26.39 -14.93
C LEU A 87 -4.81 27.11 -15.13
N PRO A 88 -4.80 28.37 -15.59
CA PRO A 88 -6.04 29.08 -15.90
C PRO A 88 -6.85 28.34 -16.96
N GLY A 89 -8.09 27.96 -16.63
CA GLY A 89 -9.01 27.27 -17.54
C GLY A 89 -9.11 25.75 -17.37
N GLU A 90 -8.39 25.13 -16.44
CA GLU A 90 -8.51 23.73 -16.09
C GLU A 90 -9.09 23.57 -14.69
N ASP A 91 -10.16 22.77 -14.56
CA ASP A 91 -10.72 22.38 -13.27
C ASP A 91 -9.86 21.30 -12.60
N GLY A 92 -8.99 21.73 -11.70
CA GLY A 92 -8.15 20.87 -10.86
C GLY A 92 -6.65 21.06 -11.09
N ALA A 93 -5.84 20.69 -10.08
CA ALA A 93 -4.37 20.76 -10.18
C ALA A 93 -3.85 19.60 -11.03
N THR A 94 -3.42 19.90 -12.25
CA THR A 94 -2.80 18.97 -13.20
C THR A 94 -1.30 18.85 -12.99
N PHE A 95 -0.71 19.83 -12.29
CA PHE A 95 0.72 19.88 -12.02
C PHE A 95 1.02 20.11 -10.54
N TYR A 96 2.20 19.65 -10.13
CA TYR A 96 2.81 19.95 -8.83
C TYR A 96 4.18 20.57 -9.03
N ALA A 97 4.49 21.59 -8.26
CA ALA A 97 5.84 22.13 -8.19
C ALA A 97 6.52 21.71 -6.89
N ALA A 98 7.75 21.23 -7.01
CA ALA A 98 8.65 20.93 -5.91
C ALA A 98 9.76 21.98 -5.88
N PHE A 99 9.94 22.66 -4.76
CA PHE A 99 10.94 23.70 -4.53
C PHE A 99 11.88 23.24 -3.42
N TRP A 100 13.20 23.33 -3.66
CA TRP A 100 14.22 23.07 -2.63
C TRP A 100 14.77 24.41 -2.13
N ARG A 101 14.30 24.84 -0.97
CA ARG A 101 14.75 26.06 -0.33
C ARG A 101 15.90 25.76 0.62
N ASN A 102 17.00 26.52 0.53
CA ASN A 102 18.10 26.39 1.49
C ASN A 102 17.63 26.63 2.93
N GLY A 103 18.01 25.75 3.87
CA GLY A 103 17.60 25.80 5.26
C GLY A 103 18.12 26.99 6.08
N SER A 104 18.95 27.86 5.51
CA SER A 104 19.55 29.03 6.20
C SER A 104 18.65 30.27 6.29
N GLY A 105 17.40 30.21 5.89
CA GLY A 105 16.43 31.32 5.92
C GLY A 105 15.27 31.05 6.86
N SER A 106 15.40 31.41 8.10
CA SER A 106 14.43 31.79 9.14
C SER A 106 12.92 31.65 8.80
N LEU A 107 12.42 30.43 8.66
CA LEU A 107 11.01 30.11 8.91
C LEU A 107 10.99 28.86 9.77
N SER A 108 10.93 29.11 11.09
CA SER A 108 10.76 28.16 12.19
C SER A 108 11.25 26.73 11.90
N THR A 109 12.54 26.47 12.10
CA THR A 109 13.11 25.15 12.37
C THR A 109 12.18 24.34 13.29
N ALA A 110 11.53 24.98 14.25
CA ALA A 110 10.52 24.37 15.12
C ALA A 110 9.32 23.77 14.34
N GLY A 111 8.84 24.39 13.28
CA GLY A 111 7.72 23.85 12.49
C GLY A 111 8.12 22.65 11.64
N ALA A 112 9.31 22.70 11.01
CA ALA A 112 9.84 21.57 10.23
C ALA A 112 10.24 20.40 11.13
N GLU A 113 10.84 20.66 12.29
CA GLU A 113 11.16 19.65 13.31
C GLU A 113 9.90 18.99 13.87
N VAL A 114 8.86 19.77 14.16
CA VAL A 114 7.56 19.25 14.63
C VAL A 114 6.88 18.41 13.54
N GLN A 115 6.90 18.85 12.27
CA GLN A 115 6.37 18.05 11.17
C GLN A 115 7.16 16.77 10.96
N HIS A 116 8.48 16.82 10.97
CA HIS A 116 9.33 15.63 10.87
C HIS A 116 9.11 14.68 12.05
N ALA A 117 9.04 15.20 13.27
CA ALA A 117 8.74 14.42 14.46
C ALA A 117 7.33 13.78 14.38
N LEU A 118 6.34 14.53 13.86
CA LEU A 118 4.99 14.02 13.66
C LEU A 118 4.94 12.91 12.59
N LEU A 119 5.65 13.07 11.48
CA LEU A 119 5.76 12.05 10.43
C LEU A 119 6.47 10.81 10.96
N LYS A 120 7.56 10.98 11.70
CA LYS A 120 8.29 9.89 12.36
C LYS A 120 7.42 9.18 13.40
N ALA A 121 6.64 9.93 14.18
CA ALA A 121 5.68 9.37 15.13
C ALA A 121 4.54 8.61 14.42
N LYS A 122 3.99 9.16 13.32
CA LYS A 122 2.97 8.49 12.49
C LYS A 122 3.50 7.19 11.88
N ARG A 123 4.76 7.17 11.39
CA ARG A 123 5.41 5.94 10.91
C ARG A 123 5.51 4.93 12.03
N ARG A 124 6.06 5.33 13.18
CA ARG A 124 6.23 4.43 14.33
C ARG A 124 4.90 3.87 14.84
N ILE A 125 3.84 4.68 14.84
CA ILE A 125 2.47 4.21 15.14
C ILE A 125 2.01 3.19 14.11
N ARG A 126 2.25 3.42 12.82
CA ARG A 126 1.92 2.49 11.74
C ARG A 126 2.70 1.19 11.86
N ASP A 127 4.01 1.27 12.13
CA ASP A 127 4.88 0.10 12.29
C ASP A 127 4.53 -0.71 13.55
N LEU A 128 4.01 -0.05 14.58
CA LEU A 128 3.50 -0.68 15.79
C LEU A 128 2.04 -1.14 15.67
N SER A 129 1.31 -0.63 14.67
CA SER A 129 -0.07 -1.06 14.42
C SER A 129 -0.10 -2.53 14.01
N ARG A 130 -1.10 -3.24 14.51
CA ARG A 130 -1.40 -4.60 14.07
C ARG A 130 -2.39 -4.61 12.90
N ASP A 131 -3.02 -3.47 12.63
CA ASP A 131 -4.07 -3.34 11.64
C ASP A 131 -3.54 -2.76 10.31
N ASP A 132 -4.06 -3.27 9.20
CA ASP A 132 -3.87 -2.71 7.87
C ASP A 132 -4.67 -1.41 7.74
N PRO A 133 -4.05 -0.29 7.33
CA PRO A 133 -4.70 1.02 7.32
C PRO A 133 -5.83 1.15 6.29
N VAL A 134 -5.86 0.29 5.27
CA VAL A 134 -6.89 0.29 4.22
C VAL A 134 -8.12 -0.50 4.65
N THR A 135 -7.92 -1.70 5.16
CA THR A 135 -9.00 -2.66 5.44
C THR A 135 -9.45 -2.70 6.90
N GLY A 136 -8.59 -2.29 7.84
CA GLY A 136 -8.80 -2.44 9.28
C GLY A 136 -8.75 -3.91 9.75
N LEU A 137 -8.18 -4.79 8.94
CA LEU A 137 -7.88 -6.18 9.28
C LEU A 137 -6.47 -6.27 9.84
N LEU A 138 -6.05 -7.45 10.32
CA LEU A 138 -4.64 -7.63 10.65
C LEU A 138 -3.78 -7.31 9.44
N ASN A 139 -2.68 -6.59 9.64
CA ASN A 139 -1.67 -6.45 8.61
C ASN A 139 -0.89 -7.76 8.46
N GLU A 140 -0.11 -7.92 7.41
CA GLU A 140 0.63 -9.14 7.13
C GLU A 140 1.52 -9.58 8.29
N ARG A 141 2.27 -8.63 8.89
CA ARG A 141 3.12 -8.93 10.04
C ARG A 141 2.33 -9.51 11.21
N ALA A 142 1.23 -8.86 11.59
CA ALA A 142 0.40 -9.31 12.70
C ALA A 142 -0.31 -10.64 12.38
N PHE A 143 -0.70 -10.87 11.12
CA PHE A 143 -1.25 -12.15 10.69
C PHE A 143 -0.22 -13.27 10.81
N ARG A 144 1.02 -13.06 10.36
CA ARG A 144 2.12 -14.03 10.47
C ARG A 144 2.45 -14.33 11.93
N GLU A 145 2.47 -13.31 12.80
CA GLU A 145 2.67 -13.51 14.26
C GLU A 145 1.58 -14.40 14.88
N VAL A 146 0.31 -14.21 14.49
CA VAL A 146 -0.80 -15.05 14.97
C VAL A 146 -0.67 -16.46 14.41
N LEU A 147 -0.36 -16.60 13.13
CA LEU A 147 -0.15 -17.90 12.49
C LEU A 147 0.98 -18.69 13.16
N ASP A 148 2.13 -18.05 13.46
CA ASP A 148 3.24 -18.69 14.16
C ASP A 148 2.85 -19.15 15.57
N HIS A 149 2.08 -18.31 16.29
CA HIS A 149 1.57 -18.66 17.61
C HIS A 149 0.64 -19.88 17.55
N ASP A 150 -0.37 -19.85 16.68
CA ASP A 150 -1.37 -20.92 16.56
C ASP A 150 -0.74 -22.20 16.02
N TRP A 151 0.30 -22.08 15.16
CA TRP A 151 1.09 -23.22 14.72
C TRP A 151 1.78 -23.92 15.88
N ALA A 152 2.41 -23.16 16.78
CA ALA A 152 3.05 -23.72 17.96
C ALA A 152 2.04 -24.36 18.93
N VAL A 153 0.83 -23.80 19.04
CA VAL A 153 -0.27 -24.37 19.84
C VAL A 153 -0.75 -25.68 19.20
N ALA A 154 -1.04 -25.66 17.90
CA ALA A 154 -1.52 -26.82 17.15
C ALA A 154 -0.52 -27.99 17.18
N ALA A 155 0.79 -27.70 17.12
CA ALA A 155 1.85 -28.70 17.26
C ALA A 155 1.79 -29.44 18.62
N ARG A 156 1.52 -28.69 19.71
CA ARG A 156 1.39 -29.29 21.05
C ARG A 156 0.12 -30.09 21.22
N GLU A 157 -0.98 -29.57 20.68
CA GLU A 157 -2.31 -30.18 20.79
C GLU A 157 -2.56 -31.27 19.75
N LYS A 158 -1.65 -31.44 18.77
CA LYS A 158 -1.80 -32.34 17.63
C LYS A 158 -3.07 -32.05 16.84
N SER A 159 -3.40 -30.76 16.71
CA SER A 159 -4.58 -30.29 16.00
C SER A 159 -4.26 -29.83 14.60
N ALA A 160 -5.27 -29.73 13.74
CA ALA A 160 -5.14 -29.21 12.40
C ALA A 160 -5.33 -27.70 12.37
N LEU A 161 -4.55 -27.03 11.51
CA LEU A 161 -4.74 -25.65 11.13
C LEU A 161 -5.12 -25.54 9.66
N ALA A 162 -6.03 -24.63 9.38
CA ALA A 162 -6.43 -24.27 8.02
C ALA A 162 -6.09 -22.82 7.74
N VAL A 163 -5.44 -22.59 6.60
CA VAL A 163 -5.24 -21.25 6.03
C VAL A 163 -5.93 -21.19 4.69
N VAL A 164 -6.75 -20.15 4.48
CA VAL A 164 -7.37 -19.85 3.19
C VAL A 164 -6.87 -18.50 2.73
N VAL A 165 -6.22 -18.46 1.58
CA VAL A 165 -5.80 -17.22 0.93
C VAL A 165 -6.81 -16.89 -0.17
N PHE A 166 -7.29 -15.66 -0.17
CA PHE A 166 -8.16 -15.08 -1.18
C PHE A 166 -7.41 -14.02 -1.97
N SER A 167 -7.53 -14.03 -3.29
CA SER A 167 -7.03 -12.97 -4.16
C SER A 167 -8.19 -12.37 -4.93
N LEU A 168 -8.29 -11.05 -5.04
CA LEU A 168 -9.31 -10.40 -5.85
C LEU A 168 -8.98 -10.60 -7.32
N ASP A 169 -9.94 -11.13 -8.07
CA ASP A 169 -9.77 -11.41 -9.50
C ASP A 169 -9.70 -10.11 -10.30
N ASP A 170 -8.75 -10.05 -11.25
CA ASP A 170 -8.54 -8.92 -12.17
C ASP A 170 -8.36 -7.56 -11.45
N PHE A 171 -7.76 -7.55 -10.24
CA PHE A 171 -7.68 -6.35 -9.40
C PHE A 171 -6.95 -5.19 -10.05
N ASP A 172 -5.86 -5.43 -10.78
CA ASP A 172 -5.14 -4.38 -11.52
C ASP A 172 -6.06 -3.70 -12.55
N ALA A 173 -6.89 -4.48 -13.26
CA ALA A 173 -7.88 -3.94 -14.19
C ALA A 173 -8.98 -3.12 -13.47
N TYR A 174 -9.31 -3.46 -12.22
CA TYR A 174 -10.20 -2.67 -11.39
C TYR A 174 -9.58 -1.32 -11.01
N VAL A 175 -8.31 -1.33 -10.61
CA VAL A 175 -7.52 -0.11 -10.30
C VAL A 175 -7.44 0.80 -11.53
N ASP A 176 -7.20 0.24 -12.71
CA ASP A 176 -7.11 1.01 -13.96
C ASP A 176 -8.43 1.73 -14.32
N VAL A 177 -9.56 1.09 -14.02
CA VAL A 177 -10.89 1.65 -14.35
C VAL A 177 -11.34 2.69 -13.32
N PHE A 178 -11.17 2.41 -12.03
CA PHE A 178 -11.80 3.18 -10.96
C PHE A 178 -10.81 3.99 -10.11
N GLY A 179 -9.53 3.77 -10.31
CA GLY A 179 -8.47 4.41 -9.55
C GLY A 179 -8.28 3.80 -8.15
N ARG A 180 -7.20 4.20 -7.51
CA ARG A 180 -6.72 3.61 -6.26
C ARG A 180 -7.69 3.78 -5.09
N HIS A 181 -8.34 4.93 -4.95
CA HIS A 181 -9.30 5.16 -3.87
C HIS A 181 -10.52 4.22 -3.92
N ALA A 182 -11.02 3.95 -5.13
CA ALA A 182 -12.10 3.00 -5.31
C ALA A 182 -11.63 1.56 -5.05
N ALA A 183 -10.40 1.22 -5.44
CA ALA A 183 -9.77 -0.06 -5.17
C ALA A 183 -9.58 -0.30 -3.66
N ASP A 184 -9.11 0.70 -2.90
CA ASP A 184 -9.00 0.64 -1.44
C ASP A 184 -10.37 0.47 -0.77
N SER A 185 -11.40 1.16 -1.29
CA SER A 185 -12.77 1.01 -0.81
C SER A 185 -13.32 -0.40 -1.12
N CYS A 186 -12.99 -0.95 -2.29
CA CYS A 186 -13.31 -2.33 -2.67
C CYS A 186 -12.67 -3.33 -1.71
N LEU A 187 -11.34 -3.24 -1.49
CA LEU A 187 -10.60 -4.09 -0.55
C LEU A 187 -11.19 -4.03 0.86
N ARG A 188 -11.54 -2.84 1.33
CA ARG A 188 -12.18 -2.66 2.65
C ARG A 188 -13.51 -3.39 2.73
N ARG A 189 -14.36 -3.26 1.71
CA ARG A 189 -15.68 -3.92 1.68
C ARG A 189 -15.55 -5.43 1.58
N VAL A 190 -14.62 -5.93 0.77
CA VAL A 190 -14.31 -7.36 0.64
C VAL A 190 -13.79 -7.90 1.97
N GLY A 191 -12.80 -7.23 2.57
CA GLY A 191 -12.26 -7.64 3.87
C GLY A 191 -13.31 -7.69 4.98
N GLN A 192 -14.24 -6.73 5.02
CA GLN A 192 -15.36 -6.73 5.96
C GLN A 192 -16.35 -7.87 5.69
N ALA A 193 -16.61 -8.22 4.42
CA ALA A 193 -17.46 -9.35 4.08
C ALA A 193 -16.84 -10.67 4.54
N ILE A 194 -15.54 -10.87 4.32
CA ILE A 194 -14.79 -12.03 4.82
C ILE A 194 -14.91 -12.10 6.35
N ARG A 195 -14.60 -11.00 7.05
CA ARG A 195 -14.66 -10.93 8.51
C ARG A 195 -16.03 -11.32 9.07
N ARG A 196 -17.11 -10.93 8.40
CA ARG A 196 -18.49 -11.29 8.80
C ARG A 196 -18.80 -12.78 8.64
N CYS A 197 -18.07 -13.49 7.79
CA CYS A 197 -18.22 -14.93 7.59
C CYS A 197 -17.51 -15.75 8.68
N LEU A 198 -16.60 -15.15 9.45
CA LEU A 198 -15.90 -15.81 10.55
C LEU A 198 -16.90 -16.10 11.68
N ARG A 199 -16.84 -17.33 12.21
CA ARG A 199 -17.80 -17.79 13.20
C ARG A 199 -17.20 -18.06 14.57
N ARG A 200 -15.89 -18.32 14.62
CA ARG A 200 -15.17 -18.65 15.85
C ARG A 200 -14.38 -17.43 16.31
N ALA A 201 -14.26 -17.27 17.61
CA ALA A 201 -13.44 -16.22 18.19
C ALA A 201 -11.93 -16.40 17.87
N SER A 202 -11.51 -17.62 17.56
CA SER A 202 -10.16 -17.95 17.12
C SER A 202 -9.91 -17.73 15.65
N ASP A 203 -10.96 -17.56 14.82
CA ASP A 203 -10.77 -17.28 13.40
C ASP A 203 -10.27 -15.84 13.23
N VAL A 204 -9.21 -15.66 12.47
CA VAL A 204 -8.66 -14.35 12.20
C VAL A 204 -8.53 -14.11 10.70
N VAL A 205 -8.61 -12.85 10.29
CA VAL A 205 -8.40 -12.43 8.91
C VAL A 205 -7.39 -11.30 8.88
N GLY A 206 -6.46 -11.39 7.93
CA GLY A 206 -5.45 -10.39 7.66
C GLY A 206 -5.38 -10.02 6.20
N ARG A 207 -4.85 -8.84 5.92
CA ARG A 207 -4.43 -8.44 4.58
C ARG A 207 -2.96 -8.75 4.43
N LEU A 208 -2.65 -9.44 3.36
CA LEU A 208 -1.28 -9.72 2.93
C LEU A 208 -0.82 -8.69 1.90
N GLU A 209 0.11 -9.05 1.05
CA GLU A 209 0.57 -8.17 -0.01
C GLU A 209 -0.51 -7.92 -1.07
N ARG A 210 -0.48 -6.75 -1.69
CA ARG A 210 -1.35 -6.34 -2.80
C ARG A 210 -2.85 -6.50 -2.47
N GLU A 211 -3.57 -7.34 -3.23
CA GLU A 211 -5.01 -7.61 -3.12
C GLU A 211 -5.34 -8.88 -2.35
N GLN A 212 -4.36 -9.49 -1.70
CA GLN A 212 -4.53 -10.78 -1.04
C GLN A 212 -5.00 -10.61 0.41
N LEU A 213 -5.92 -11.49 0.80
CA LEU A 213 -6.49 -11.58 2.14
C LEU A 213 -6.37 -13.03 2.62
N ALA A 214 -5.94 -13.24 3.85
CA ALA A 214 -5.81 -14.57 4.41
C ALA A 214 -6.70 -14.76 5.64
N VAL A 215 -7.27 -15.94 5.75
CA VAL A 215 -8.03 -16.40 6.92
C VAL A 215 -7.31 -17.56 7.55
N LEU A 216 -7.08 -17.47 8.85
CA LEU A 216 -6.64 -18.59 9.69
C LEU A 216 -7.84 -19.14 10.44
N SER A 217 -8.04 -20.44 10.40
CA SER A 217 -9.16 -21.12 11.06
C SER A 217 -8.77 -22.53 11.51
N HIS A 218 -9.52 -23.05 12.46
CA HIS A 218 -9.43 -24.44 12.89
C HIS A 218 -10.58 -25.23 12.25
N ALA A 219 -10.28 -26.07 11.28
CA ALA A 219 -11.27 -26.90 10.61
C ALA A 219 -10.97 -28.39 10.83
N PRO A 220 -12.00 -29.25 10.89
CA PRO A 220 -11.79 -30.65 11.14
C PRO A 220 -11.22 -31.41 9.94
N ASP A 221 -11.53 -30.97 8.73
CA ASP A 221 -11.16 -31.65 7.49
C ASP A 221 -11.13 -30.66 6.29
N ASP A 222 -10.61 -31.13 5.19
CA ASP A 222 -10.46 -30.35 3.95
C ASP A 222 -11.81 -29.91 3.36
N HIS A 223 -12.83 -30.76 3.43
CA HIS A 223 -14.16 -30.43 2.90
C HIS A 223 -14.78 -29.24 3.65
N ALA A 224 -14.66 -29.22 4.98
CA ALA A 224 -15.16 -28.10 5.78
C ALA A 224 -14.44 -26.78 5.46
N VAL A 225 -13.13 -26.82 5.14
CA VAL A 225 -12.36 -25.64 4.73
C VAL A 225 -12.78 -25.18 3.34
N GLN A 226 -12.95 -26.08 2.39
CA GLN A 226 -13.41 -25.79 1.04
C GLN A 226 -14.80 -25.16 1.04
N ASP A 227 -15.74 -25.73 1.79
CA ASP A 227 -17.10 -25.18 1.95
C ASP A 227 -17.08 -23.79 2.59
N PHE A 228 -16.21 -23.60 3.58
CA PHE A 228 -16.02 -22.31 4.21
C PHE A 228 -15.49 -21.26 3.23
N ALA A 229 -14.46 -21.59 2.45
CA ALA A 229 -13.89 -20.72 1.43
C ALA A 229 -14.93 -20.39 0.33
N ALA A 230 -15.70 -21.36 -0.14
CA ALA A 230 -16.74 -21.17 -1.13
C ALA A 230 -17.87 -20.24 -0.63
N ARG A 231 -18.26 -20.34 0.64
CA ARG A 231 -19.23 -19.42 1.25
C ARG A 231 -18.68 -17.98 1.28
N ILE A 232 -17.43 -17.80 1.62
CA ILE A 232 -16.78 -16.48 1.61
C ILE A 232 -16.77 -15.90 0.19
N SER A 233 -16.37 -16.70 -0.80
CA SER A 233 -16.37 -16.28 -2.21
C SER A 233 -17.77 -15.86 -2.68
N THR A 234 -18.80 -16.59 -2.26
CA THR A 234 -20.20 -16.24 -2.52
C THR A 234 -20.58 -14.92 -1.86
N ALA A 235 -20.25 -14.72 -0.58
CA ALA A 235 -20.54 -13.48 0.16
C ALA A 235 -19.83 -12.25 -0.48
N VAL A 236 -18.62 -12.43 -0.99
CA VAL A 236 -17.93 -11.36 -1.72
C VAL A 236 -18.67 -11.01 -3.01
N ARG A 237 -19.08 -12.00 -3.80
CA ARG A 237 -19.84 -11.76 -5.04
C ARG A 237 -21.19 -11.08 -4.77
N GLU A 238 -21.85 -11.42 -3.66
CA GLU A 238 -23.12 -10.82 -3.23
C GLU A 238 -23.00 -9.34 -2.83
N LEU A 239 -21.79 -8.81 -2.61
CA LEU A 239 -21.57 -7.37 -2.45
C LEU A 239 -21.98 -6.56 -3.68
N GLY A 240 -22.09 -7.21 -4.85
CA GLY A 240 -22.52 -6.58 -6.10
C GLY A 240 -21.60 -5.45 -6.56
N LEU A 241 -20.30 -5.49 -6.21
CA LEU A 241 -19.35 -4.48 -6.63
C LEU A 241 -19.10 -4.61 -8.13
N HIS A 242 -19.48 -3.60 -8.89
CA HIS A 242 -19.36 -3.63 -10.34
C HIS A 242 -17.89 -3.66 -10.79
N HIS A 243 -17.55 -4.57 -11.70
CA HIS A 243 -16.22 -4.70 -12.27
C HIS A 243 -16.31 -4.93 -13.81
N PRO A 244 -16.28 -3.85 -14.61
CA PRO A 244 -16.57 -3.92 -16.04
C PRO A 244 -15.52 -4.68 -16.87
N ARG A 245 -14.31 -4.84 -16.35
CA ARG A 245 -13.20 -5.58 -16.99
C ARG A 245 -12.91 -6.93 -16.35
N SER A 246 -13.76 -7.42 -15.44
CA SER A 246 -13.58 -8.76 -14.89
C SER A 246 -13.83 -9.83 -15.95
N LYS A 247 -12.95 -10.81 -16.02
CA LYS A 247 -13.08 -12.00 -16.85
C LYS A 247 -14.10 -12.99 -16.30
N ALA A 248 -14.37 -12.94 -14.98
CA ALA A 248 -15.31 -13.82 -14.30
C ALA A 248 -16.76 -13.31 -14.35
N GLY A 249 -17.04 -12.11 -14.89
CA GLY A 249 -18.39 -11.58 -14.99
C GLY A 249 -18.48 -10.06 -14.89
N ARG A 250 -19.52 -9.53 -14.21
CA ARG A 250 -19.74 -8.07 -14.06
C ARG A 250 -19.43 -7.54 -12.67
N PHE A 251 -19.06 -8.42 -11.77
CA PHE A 251 -18.85 -8.08 -10.37
C PHE A 251 -17.48 -8.53 -9.90
N VAL A 252 -17.02 -7.92 -8.82
CA VAL A 252 -15.80 -8.34 -8.14
C VAL A 252 -16.01 -9.76 -7.59
N THR A 253 -15.05 -10.63 -7.89
CA THR A 253 -14.96 -11.99 -7.38
C THR A 253 -13.61 -12.22 -6.73
N VAL A 254 -13.48 -13.31 -6.01
CA VAL A 254 -12.23 -13.77 -5.42
C VAL A 254 -11.96 -15.22 -5.77
N SER A 255 -10.75 -15.49 -6.20
CA SER A 255 -10.19 -16.84 -6.24
C SER A 255 -9.60 -17.17 -4.87
N PHE A 256 -9.56 -18.45 -4.51
CA PHE A 256 -8.98 -18.86 -3.23
C PHE A 256 -8.11 -20.11 -3.35
N ARG A 257 -7.18 -20.25 -2.40
CA ARG A 257 -6.35 -21.42 -2.15
C ARG A 257 -6.53 -21.86 -0.71
N VAL A 258 -6.59 -23.14 -0.51
CA VAL A 258 -6.81 -23.75 0.81
C VAL A 258 -5.60 -24.58 1.18
N GLY A 259 -5.08 -24.38 2.37
CA GLY A 259 -4.12 -25.25 3.01
C GLY A 259 -4.68 -25.78 4.32
N LEU A 260 -4.71 -27.10 4.47
CA LEU A 260 -5.00 -27.77 5.73
C LEU A 260 -3.77 -28.59 6.13
N VAL A 261 -3.31 -28.45 7.34
CA VAL A 261 -2.11 -29.11 7.83
C VAL A 261 -2.32 -29.69 9.22
N GLN A 262 -1.88 -30.94 9.41
CA GLN A 262 -1.74 -31.57 10.73
C GLN A 262 -0.35 -31.22 11.26
N VAL A 263 -0.26 -30.17 12.07
CA VAL A 263 1.03 -29.55 12.43
C VAL A 263 1.98 -30.51 13.16
N ALA A 264 1.45 -31.48 13.91
CA ALA A 264 2.28 -32.47 14.63
C ALA A 264 3.14 -33.35 13.71
N GLU A 265 2.70 -33.52 12.46
CA GLU A 265 3.37 -34.36 11.43
C GLU A 265 4.17 -33.51 10.45
N GLU A 266 4.06 -32.20 10.55
CA GLU A 266 4.59 -31.25 9.60
C GLU A 266 6.00 -30.79 10.00
N THR A 267 6.93 -30.85 9.07
CA THR A 267 8.33 -30.41 9.25
C THR A 267 8.55 -28.97 8.78
N ARG A 268 7.55 -28.37 8.08
CA ARG A 268 7.59 -26.98 7.62
C ARG A 268 7.36 -26.00 8.76
N SER A 269 7.85 -24.77 8.59
CA SER A 269 7.43 -23.65 9.43
C SER A 269 6.10 -23.06 8.95
N ALA A 270 5.39 -22.37 9.84
CA ALA A 270 4.16 -21.65 9.52
C ALA A 270 4.34 -20.64 8.37
N GLY A 271 5.45 -19.88 8.38
CA GLY A 271 5.79 -18.95 7.31
C GLY A 271 5.94 -19.64 5.96
N LYS A 272 6.70 -20.75 5.90
CA LYS A 272 6.88 -21.51 4.65
C LYS A 272 5.56 -22.08 4.12
N PHE A 273 4.69 -22.54 4.99
CA PHE A 273 3.36 -23.02 4.63
C PHE A 273 2.50 -21.92 3.99
N LEU A 274 2.51 -20.71 4.56
CA LEU A 274 1.81 -19.57 3.99
C LEU A 274 2.41 -19.14 2.64
N ASP A 275 3.73 -19.08 2.55
CA ASP A 275 4.43 -18.65 1.34
C ASP A 275 4.18 -19.60 0.16
N GLU A 276 4.07 -20.91 0.40
CA GLU A 276 3.68 -21.91 -0.60
C GLU A 276 2.27 -21.66 -1.14
N LEU A 277 1.30 -21.34 -0.26
CA LEU A 277 -0.06 -21.00 -0.69
C LEU A 277 -0.12 -19.70 -1.51
N LEU A 278 0.72 -18.72 -1.17
CA LEU A 278 0.80 -17.46 -1.90
C LEU A 278 1.42 -17.65 -3.30
N ALA A 279 2.41 -18.50 -3.42
CA ALA A 279 3.08 -18.80 -4.69
C ALA A 279 2.10 -19.39 -5.74
N GLU A 280 1.07 -20.14 -5.31
CA GLU A 280 0.05 -20.71 -6.20
C GLU A 280 -0.86 -19.66 -6.90
N PHE A 281 -0.80 -18.39 -6.54
CA PHE A 281 -1.49 -17.30 -7.23
C PHE A 281 -0.61 -16.60 -8.27
N SER A 282 0.68 -16.91 -8.31
CA SER A 282 1.65 -16.23 -9.20
C SER A 282 1.82 -16.95 -10.53
N ASP A 283 1.24 -18.15 -10.67
CA ASP A 283 1.18 -18.97 -11.89
C ASP A 283 -0.18 -18.77 -12.60
#